data_dd4dbac9d74875f8ba434eb078c281a6
#
_entry.id   dd4dbac9d74875f8ba434eb078c281a6
#
_cell.length_a   1.000
_cell.length_b   1.000
_cell.length_c   1.000
_cell.angle_alpha   90.00
_cell.angle_beta   90.00
_cell.angle_gamma   90.00
#
_symmetry.space_group_name_H-M   'P 1'
#
loop_
_entity.id
_entity.type
_entity.pdbx_description
1 polymer ?
#
loop_
_entity_poly.entity_id
_entity_poly.type
_entity_poly.pdbx_seq_one_letter_code
_entity_poly.pdbx_strand_id
1 'polypeptide(L)'
;MIKFTPTPDFKASAKRLGKHYPSLRDDIKGLLKSLKQNPELGTSLGGGYRKIRLPISSKGKGKSGGARVITLNCLVAEKEGEIILVKIYDKSETESVSMKEIRKAFAALKINRG
;
A
#
# COMPACT_ATOMS: atom_id res chain seq x y z
N MET A 1 -6.10 -14.14 11.86
CA MET A 1 -6.40 -12.71 11.56
C MET A 1 -5.20 -12.02 10.96
N ILE A 2 -5.43 -11.18 9.98
CA ILE A 2 -4.35 -10.44 9.33
C ILE A 2 -4.22 -9.05 9.95
N LYS A 3 -3.02 -8.72 10.39
CA LYS A 3 -2.71 -7.39 10.91
C LYS A 3 -2.12 -6.55 9.78
N PHE A 4 -2.56 -5.30 9.67
CA PHE A 4 -2.01 -4.37 8.68
C PHE A 4 -1.16 -3.33 9.38
N THR A 5 0.07 -3.16 8.90
CA THR A 5 1.02 -2.25 9.54
C THR A 5 1.59 -1.28 8.51
N PRO A 6 1.27 0.01 8.59
CA PRO A 6 1.84 0.98 7.67
C PRO A 6 3.24 1.38 8.10
N THR A 7 4.12 1.63 7.11
CA THR A 7 5.42 2.22 7.39
C THR A 7 5.25 3.72 7.63
N PRO A 8 6.27 4.38 8.18
CA PRO A 8 6.23 5.84 8.30
C PRO A 8 6.06 6.53 6.96
N ASP A 9 6.71 6.00 5.91
CA ASP A 9 6.59 6.51 4.54
C ASP A 9 5.14 6.43 4.06
N PHE A 10 4.51 5.28 4.25
CA PHE A 10 3.12 5.09 3.85
C PHE A 10 2.21 6.10 4.58
N LYS A 11 2.37 6.23 5.89
CA LYS A 11 1.55 7.15 6.69
C LYS A 11 1.67 8.58 6.20
N ALA A 12 2.89 9.03 5.94
CA ALA A 12 3.13 10.40 5.50
C ALA A 12 2.52 10.66 4.13
N SER A 13 2.72 9.72 3.20
CA SER A 13 2.18 9.85 1.85
C SER A 13 0.66 9.80 1.83
N ALA A 14 0.07 8.90 2.63
CA ALA A 14 -1.38 8.78 2.70
C ALA A 14 -2.01 10.06 3.26
N LYS A 15 -1.36 10.66 4.27
CA LYS A 15 -1.85 11.91 4.85
C LYS A 15 -1.79 13.03 3.83
N ARG A 16 -0.68 13.14 3.10
CA ARG A 16 -0.52 14.17 2.07
C ARG A 16 -1.55 14.00 0.96
N LEU A 17 -1.70 12.79 0.45
CA LEU A 17 -2.65 12.53 -0.63
C LEU A 17 -4.09 12.71 -0.18
N GLY A 18 -4.39 12.38 1.07
CA GLY A 18 -5.73 12.53 1.62
C GLY A 18 -6.21 13.97 1.65
N LYS A 19 -5.28 14.94 1.66
CA LYS A 19 -5.66 16.35 1.61
C LYS A 19 -6.17 16.73 0.24
N HIS A 20 -5.72 16.04 -0.80
CA HIS A 20 -6.15 16.30 -2.18
C HIS A 20 -7.32 15.43 -2.60
N TYR A 21 -7.44 14.26 -2.03
CA TYR A 21 -8.45 13.28 -2.44
C TYR A 21 -9.30 12.85 -1.24
N PRO A 22 -10.45 13.49 -1.05
CA PRO A 22 -11.28 13.21 0.14
C PRO A 22 -11.70 11.75 0.30
N SER A 23 -11.77 10.99 -0.80
CA SER A 23 -12.18 9.58 -0.72
C SER A 23 -11.05 8.64 -0.34
N LEU A 24 -9.79 9.11 -0.30
CA LEU A 24 -8.65 8.22 -0.16
C LEU A 24 -8.73 7.34 1.09
N ARG A 25 -9.16 7.89 2.20
CA ARG A 25 -9.28 7.14 3.43
C ARG A 25 -10.22 5.94 3.27
N ASP A 26 -11.37 6.17 2.65
CA ASP A 26 -12.33 5.10 2.41
C ASP A 26 -11.83 4.12 1.35
N ASP A 27 -11.12 4.64 0.35
CA ASP A 27 -10.53 3.79 -0.69
C ASP A 27 -9.52 2.82 -0.05
N ILE A 28 -8.70 3.31 0.87
CA ILE A 28 -7.76 2.46 1.59
C ILE A 28 -8.48 1.43 2.45
N LYS A 29 -9.54 1.84 3.15
CA LYS A 29 -10.33 0.90 3.95
C LYS A 29 -10.88 -0.23 3.08
N GLY A 30 -11.37 0.10 1.90
CA GLY A 30 -11.85 -0.90 0.95
C GLY A 30 -10.75 -1.85 0.52
N LEU A 31 -9.55 -1.32 0.31
CA LEU A 31 -8.40 -2.15 -0.04
C LEU A 31 -8.07 -3.14 1.06
N LEU A 32 -8.08 -2.69 2.32
CA LEU A 32 -7.78 -3.59 3.44
C LEU A 32 -8.80 -4.72 3.54
N LYS A 33 -10.07 -4.41 3.28
CA LYS A 33 -11.10 -5.44 3.22
C LYS A 33 -10.80 -6.47 2.14
N SER A 34 -10.41 -5.99 0.96
CA SER A 34 -10.08 -6.89 -0.16
C SER A 34 -8.87 -7.74 0.17
N LEU A 35 -7.88 -7.17 0.86
CA LEU A 35 -6.67 -7.90 1.24
C LEU A 35 -6.95 -8.97 2.28
N LYS A 36 -7.95 -8.78 3.14
CA LYS A 36 -8.36 -9.83 4.08
C LYS A 36 -8.91 -11.03 3.35
N GLN A 37 -9.61 -10.79 2.23
CA GLN A 37 -10.16 -11.86 1.41
C GLN A 37 -9.09 -12.50 0.54
N ASN A 38 -8.22 -11.69 -0.02
CA ASN A 38 -7.17 -12.14 -0.94
C ASN A 38 -5.86 -11.42 -0.63
N PRO A 39 -5.04 -11.97 0.26
CA PRO A 39 -3.77 -11.33 0.63
C PRO A 39 -2.78 -11.19 -0.52
N GLU A 40 -3.00 -11.92 -1.61
CA GLU A 40 -2.08 -11.89 -2.75
C GLU A 40 -2.55 -10.99 -3.89
N LEU A 41 -3.41 -10.02 -3.58
CA LEU A 41 -3.83 -9.04 -4.57
C LEU A 41 -2.63 -8.33 -5.19
N GLY A 42 -2.77 -8.01 -6.47
CA GLY A 42 -1.78 -7.21 -7.18
C GLY A 42 -0.75 -8.03 -7.91
N THR A 43 0.29 -7.36 -8.37
CA THR A 43 1.36 -7.96 -9.15
C THR A 43 2.56 -8.20 -8.26
N SER A 44 3.10 -9.42 -8.29
CA SER A 44 4.29 -9.76 -7.50
C SER A 44 5.51 -8.98 -7.99
N LEU A 45 6.26 -8.42 -7.05
CA LEU A 45 7.53 -7.77 -7.35
C LEU A 45 8.71 -8.61 -6.87
N GLY A 46 8.42 -9.80 -6.34
CA GLY A 46 9.44 -10.67 -5.76
C GLY A 46 9.63 -10.38 -4.28
N GLY A 47 10.16 -11.37 -3.55
CA GLY A 47 10.47 -11.22 -2.14
C GLY A 47 9.28 -10.96 -1.22
N GLY A 48 8.07 -11.29 -1.68
CA GLY A 48 6.87 -11.04 -0.90
C GLY A 48 6.24 -9.67 -1.14
N TYR A 49 6.91 -8.81 -1.91
CA TYR A 49 6.38 -7.49 -2.26
C TYR A 49 5.38 -7.58 -3.40
N ARG A 50 4.33 -6.78 -3.32
CA ARG A 50 3.31 -6.73 -4.36
C ARG A 50 2.91 -5.29 -4.63
N LYS A 51 2.47 -5.03 -5.87
CA LYS A 51 2.01 -3.71 -6.28
C LYS A 51 0.53 -3.80 -6.64
N ILE A 52 -0.28 -2.96 -6.02
CA ILE A 52 -1.73 -2.99 -6.17
C ILE A 52 -2.23 -1.66 -6.71
N ARG A 53 -3.14 -1.73 -7.68
CA ARG A 53 -3.81 -0.53 -8.16
C ARG A 53 -4.93 -0.19 -7.17
N LEU A 54 -4.99 1.07 -6.78
CA LEU A 54 -6.04 1.55 -5.90
C LEU A 54 -6.74 2.73 -6.58
N PRO A 55 -7.92 2.50 -7.14
CA PRO A 55 -8.68 3.61 -7.72
C PRO A 55 -9.02 4.62 -6.63
N ILE A 56 -8.86 5.90 -6.94
CA ILE A 56 -9.23 6.97 -6.02
C ILE A 56 -10.60 7.48 -6.44
N SER A 57 -11.62 7.15 -5.67
CA SER A 57 -13.01 7.43 -6.04
C SER A 57 -13.27 8.91 -6.30
N SER A 58 -12.73 9.79 -5.46
CA SER A 58 -12.96 11.22 -5.63
C SER A 58 -12.18 11.83 -6.79
N LYS A 59 -11.26 11.08 -7.39
CA LYS A 59 -10.53 11.55 -8.55
C LYS A 59 -11.37 11.44 -9.83
N GLY A 60 -12.48 10.75 -9.76
CA GLY A 60 -13.38 10.58 -10.89
C GLY A 60 -12.93 9.45 -11.78
N LYS A 61 -12.96 9.67 -13.07
CA LYS A 61 -12.75 8.64 -14.06
C LYS A 61 -11.33 8.18 -14.29
N GLY A 62 -10.46 8.44 -13.48
CA GLY A 62 -9.07 8.14 -13.76
C GLY A 62 -8.64 6.75 -13.36
N LYS A 63 -9.21 5.72 -13.95
CA LYS A 63 -8.81 4.37 -13.62
C LYS A 63 -7.33 4.13 -13.70
N SER A 64 -6.72 4.55 -14.80
CA SER A 64 -5.29 4.35 -14.97
C SER A 64 -4.52 5.29 -14.07
N GLY A 65 -5.15 6.40 -13.64
CA GLY A 65 -4.50 7.40 -12.85
C GLY A 65 -4.44 7.13 -11.37
N GLY A 66 -5.28 6.29 -10.82
CA GLY A 66 -5.38 6.12 -9.37
C GLY A 66 -4.05 6.00 -8.63
N ALA A 67 -4.10 5.50 -7.42
CA ALA A 67 -2.89 5.30 -6.63
C ALA A 67 -2.32 3.90 -6.85
N ARG A 68 -1.09 3.73 -6.44
CA ARG A 68 -0.44 2.42 -6.35
C ARG A 68 -0.05 2.19 -4.91
N VAL A 69 -0.31 1.00 -4.41
CA VAL A 69 0.05 0.62 -3.05
C VAL A 69 1.03 -0.55 -3.14
N ILE A 70 2.15 -0.41 -2.44
CA ILE A 70 3.13 -1.48 -2.33
C ILE A 70 2.92 -2.16 -0.99
N THR A 71 2.76 -3.48 -1.00
CA THR A 71 2.60 -4.26 0.22
C THR A 71 3.74 -5.27 0.34
N LEU A 72 4.00 -5.70 1.57
CA LEU A 72 4.90 -6.82 1.84
C LEU A 72 4.11 -7.84 2.63
N ASN A 73 3.98 -9.02 2.07
CA ASN A 73 3.19 -10.09 2.66
C ASN A 73 4.05 -10.89 3.64
N CYS A 74 3.71 -10.84 4.91
CA CYS A 74 4.43 -11.56 5.97
C CYS A 74 3.49 -12.56 6.66
N LEU A 75 2.74 -13.31 5.87
CA LEU A 75 1.83 -14.30 6.43
C LEU A 75 2.60 -15.53 6.88
N VAL A 76 2.17 -16.08 8.04
CA VAL A 76 2.78 -17.30 8.59
C VAL A 76 1.88 -18.51 8.32
N ALA A 77 0.63 -18.27 7.94
CA ALA A 77 -0.33 -19.31 7.58
C ALA A 77 -1.41 -18.63 6.74
N GLU A 78 -2.33 -19.42 6.20
CA GLU A 78 -3.41 -18.87 5.40
C GLU A 78 -4.22 -17.87 6.23
N LYS A 79 -4.25 -16.62 5.76
CA LYS A 79 -4.97 -15.53 6.40
C LYS A 79 -4.55 -15.26 7.85
N GLU A 80 -3.30 -15.61 8.17
CA GLU A 80 -2.73 -15.34 9.48
C GLU A 80 -1.37 -14.69 9.33
N GLY A 81 -1.19 -13.59 10.03
CA GLY A 81 0.09 -12.88 10.01
C GLY A 81 -0.07 -11.40 9.78
N GLU A 82 0.85 -10.84 9.06
CA GLU A 82 0.94 -9.39 8.90
C GLU A 82 1.15 -9.01 7.44
N ILE A 83 0.49 -7.96 7.01
CA ILE A 83 0.76 -7.33 5.72
C ILE A 83 1.25 -5.93 6.01
N ILE A 84 2.45 -5.61 5.53
CA ILE A 84 3.04 -4.29 5.71
C ILE A 84 2.56 -3.42 4.54
N LEU A 85 2.03 -2.25 4.86
CA LEU A 85 1.68 -1.26 3.84
C LEU A 85 2.92 -0.38 3.67
N VAL A 86 3.69 -0.66 2.61
CA VAL A 86 5.05 -0.12 2.48
C VAL A 86 5.08 1.27 1.87
N LYS A 87 4.40 1.46 0.76
CA LYS A 87 4.34 2.76 0.09
C LYS A 87 2.98 2.96 -0.57
N ILE A 88 2.61 4.22 -0.73
CA ILE A 88 1.46 4.59 -1.55
C ILE A 88 1.87 5.83 -2.34
N TYR A 89 1.54 5.86 -3.62
CA TYR A 89 1.82 7.02 -4.45
C TYR A 89 0.75 7.22 -5.52
N ASP A 90 0.58 8.46 -5.95
CA ASP A 90 -0.34 8.82 -7.00
C ASP A 90 0.36 8.58 -8.34
N LYS A 91 -0.22 7.72 -9.16
CA LYS A 91 0.36 7.37 -10.46
C LYS A 91 0.58 8.59 -11.34
N SER A 92 -0.23 9.62 -11.19
CA SER A 92 -0.07 10.84 -11.99
C SER A 92 1.11 11.70 -11.55
N GLU A 93 1.57 11.53 -10.31
CA GLU A 93 2.73 12.28 -9.80
C GLU A 93 4.02 11.47 -9.93
N THR A 94 3.92 10.17 -9.74
CA THR A 94 5.07 9.27 -9.70
C THR A 94 4.77 8.06 -10.57
N GLU A 95 5.54 7.87 -11.63
CA GLU A 95 5.28 6.77 -12.54
C GLU A 95 5.55 5.41 -11.92
N SER A 96 6.63 5.30 -11.19
CA SER A 96 6.98 4.06 -10.50
C SER A 96 7.99 4.33 -9.39
N VAL A 97 8.17 3.35 -8.51
CA VAL A 97 9.19 3.43 -7.45
C VAL A 97 10.10 2.22 -7.60
N SER A 98 11.38 2.42 -7.28
CA SER A 98 12.37 1.35 -7.40
C SER A 98 12.30 0.41 -6.20
N MET A 99 12.82 -0.81 -6.39
CA MET A 99 12.91 -1.76 -5.27
C MET A 99 13.79 -1.22 -4.15
N LYS A 100 14.78 -0.41 -4.49
CA LYS A 100 15.63 0.22 -3.49
C LYS A 100 14.83 1.14 -2.59
N GLU A 101 13.95 1.96 -3.17
CA GLU A 101 13.07 2.84 -2.41
C GLU A 101 12.10 2.06 -1.56
N ILE A 102 11.57 0.96 -2.10
CA ILE A 102 10.63 0.12 -1.38
C ILE A 102 11.30 -0.52 -0.16
N ARG A 103 12.49 -1.07 -0.34
CA ARG A 103 13.22 -1.69 0.76
C ARG A 103 13.60 -0.67 1.83
N LYS A 104 13.94 0.54 1.41
CA LYS A 104 14.28 1.61 2.34
C LYS A 104 13.08 1.98 3.21
N ALA A 105 11.91 2.07 2.61
CA ALA A 105 10.68 2.38 3.35
C ALA A 105 10.39 1.30 4.40
N PHE A 106 10.57 0.04 4.03
CA PHE A 106 10.36 -1.06 4.95
C PHE A 106 11.39 -1.06 6.08
N ALA A 107 12.65 -0.77 5.73
CA ALA A 107 13.72 -0.73 6.74
C ALA A 107 13.45 0.33 7.81
N ALA A 108 12.87 1.45 7.43
CA ALA A 108 12.52 2.50 8.37
C ALA A 108 11.49 2.02 9.41
N LEU A 109 10.59 1.13 9.02
CA LEU A 109 9.64 0.54 9.95
C LEU A 109 10.36 -0.28 11.00
N LYS A 110 11.36 -1.05 10.58
CA LYS A 110 12.14 -1.87 11.48
C LYS A 110 12.83 -1.02 12.55
N ILE A 111 13.41 0.08 12.14
CA ILE A 111 14.08 1.00 13.06
C ILE A 111 13.10 1.55 14.08
N ASN A 112 11.92 1.92 13.63
CA ASN A 112 10.91 2.50 14.53
C ASN A 112 10.30 1.49 15.49
N ARG A 113 10.36 0.22 15.16
CA ARG A 113 9.82 -0.83 16.00
C ARG A 113 10.84 -1.29 17.05
N GLY A 114 12.07 -1.12 16.72
CA GLY A 114 13.16 -1.55 17.56
C GLY A 114 13.33 -0.66 18.76
#